data_e324e99f28276ddc00e237e596718e03
#
_entry.id   e324e99f28276ddc00e237e596718e03
#
_cell.length_a   1.000
_cell.length_b   1.000
_cell.length_c   1.000
_cell.angle_alpha   90.00
_cell.angle_beta   90.00
_cell.angle_gamma   90.00
#
_symmetry.space_group_name_H-M   'P 1'
#
loop_
_entity.id
_entity.type
_entity.pdbx_description
1 polymer ?
#
loop_
_entity_poly.entity_id
_entity_poly.type
_entity_poly.pdbx_seq_one_letter_code
_entity_poly.pdbx_strand_id
1 'polypeptide(L)'
;MSIWVAIVLGLIQGLTEFLPVSSSGHLTFFELLFGFESGSVFYNIILHVATLLALCIVMWKDIVWLIKNPLSKHVRMLLVSTLLTGGIGIVIDKLVGASGSLLIIAIGFIITSILLLVLDWFIKKKKVVNMEVDYKQAIIVGVVQGIAVLPGLSRSGSTLVSGVLSGAGQPQSARFSFLLSIPIILGGTIYETYKGIKYGFEFSQTDILPMIIGFIVAFISAIVTLKWMFKLVEKNKWVWFSVYLFVFAAAIIVVASIKGLLI
;
A
#
# COMPACT_ATOMS: atom_id res chain seq x y z
N MET A 1 9.78 2.61 22.39
CA MET A 1 9.91 3.41 21.13
C MET A 1 10.12 4.88 21.43
N SER A 2 11.03 5.58 20.73
CA SER A 2 11.16 7.04 20.91
C SER A 2 10.09 7.81 20.13
N ILE A 3 9.72 9.02 20.60
CA ILE A 3 8.75 9.88 19.91
C ILE A 3 9.21 10.21 18.49
N TRP A 4 10.51 10.41 18.26
CA TRP A 4 11.07 10.71 16.95
C TRP A 4 10.90 9.55 15.97
N VAL A 5 11.16 8.32 16.42
CA VAL A 5 10.92 7.11 15.61
C VAL A 5 9.43 7.02 15.23
N ALA A 6 8.54 7.25 16.19
CA ALA A 6 7.11 7.24 15.93
C ALA A 6 6.68 8.29 14.90
N ILE A 7 7.17 9.52 15.01
CA ILE A 7 6.89 10.60 14.05
C ILE A 7 7.38 10.21 12.65
N VAL A 8 8.61 9.74 12.54
CA VAL A 8 9.21 9.38 11.23
C VAL A 8 8.47 8.23 10.59
N LEU A 9 8.19 7.14 11.32
CA LEU A 9 7.45 5.99 10.79
C LEU A 9 6.00 6.37 10.45
N GLY A 10 5.35 7.20 11.28
CA GLY A 10 4.02 7.73 10.98
C GLY A 10 4.00 8.57 9.71
N LEU A 11 4.99 9.43 9.50
CA LEU A 11 5.13 10.24 8.30
C LEU A 11 5.38 9.35 7.07
N ILE A 12 6.28 8.37 7.18
CA ILE A 12 6.56 7.40 6.11
C ILE A 12 5.28 6.68 5.73
N GLN A 13 4.56 6.10 6.68
CA GLN A 13 3.31 5.39 6.40
C GLN A 13 2.30 6.29 5.68
N GLY A 14 2.01 7.48 6.22
CA GLY A 14 1.01 8.36 5.63
C GLY A 14 1.38 8.88 4.25
N LEU A 15 2.67 9.09 3.98
CA LEU A 15 3.15 9.50 2.66
C LEU A 15 3.14 8.36 1.65
N THR A 16 3.50 7.14 2.07
CA THR A 16 3.77 6.05 1.12
C THR A 16 2.61 5.08 0.91
N GLU A 17 1.61 5.05 1.80
CA GLU A 17 0.50 4.08 1.73
C GLU A 17 -0.30 4.18 0.43
N PHE A 18 -0.55 5.41 -0.04
CA PHE A 18 -1.35 5.67 -1.23
C PHE A 18 -0.54 6.07 -2.46
N LEU A 19 0.72 6.44 -2.27
CA LEU A 19 1.65 6.63 -3.37
C LEU A 19 2.11 5.27 -3.92
N PRO A 20 2.46 5.18 -5.21
CA PRO A 20 2.86 3.92 -5.81
C PRO A 20 4.32 3.54 -5.46
N VAL A 21 4.65 3.51 -4.15
CA VAL A 21 6.04 3.37 -3.67
C VAL A 21 6.24 2.29 -2.60
N SER A 22 5.20 1.56 -2.20
CA SER A 22 5.24 0.50 -1.17
C SER A 22 5.56 0.99 0.24
N SER A 23 4.51 1.23 1.04
CA SER A 23 4.63 1.64 2.45
C SER A 23 5.31 0.56 3.31
N SER A 24 4.94 -0.71 3.13
CA SER A 24 5.52 -1.84 3.87
C SER A 24 7.03 -1.93 3.71
N GLY A 25 7.53 -1.81 2.47
CA GLY A 25 8.98 -1.85 2.22
C GLY A 25 9.73 -0.69 2.87
N HIS A 26 9.15 0.52 2.85
CA HIS A 26 9.73 1.68 3.53
C HIS A 26 9.73 1.50 5.05
N LEU A 27 8.59 1.10 5.64
CA LEU A 27 8.50 0.88 7.08
C LEU A 27 9.53 -0.15 7.53
N THR A 28 9.58 -1.32 6.93
CA THR A 28 10.54 -2.38 7.29
C THR A 28 12.00 -1.89 7.20
N PHE A 29 12.35 -1.14 6.16
CA PHE A 29 13.70 -0.60 6.02
C PHE A 29 14.05 0.39 7.13
N PHE A 30 13.15 1.33 7.45
CA PHE A 30 13.40 2.33 8.49
C PHE A 30 13.31 1.75 9.91
N GLU A 31 12.42 0.77 10.16
CA GLU A 31 12.36 0.02 11.41
C GLU A 31 13.70 -0.67 11.70
N LEU A 32 14.26 -1.32 10.69
CA LEU A 32 15.58 -1.93 10.78
C LEU A 32 16.70 -0.91 11.03
N LEU A 33 16.64 0.26 10.38
CA LEU A 33 17.64 1.33 10.60
C LEU A 33 17.58 1.89 12.01
N PHE A 34 16.38 2.00 12.58
CA PHE A 34 16.17 2.52 13.94
C PHE A 34 16.30 1.46 15.03
N GLY A 35 16.52 0.18 14.65
CA GLY A 35 16.55 -0.93 15.60
C GLY A 35 15.21 -1.14 16.32
N PHE A 36 14.10 -0.84 15.64
CA PHE A 36 12.73 -0.99 16.15
C PHE A 36 12.06 -2.20 15.50
N GLU A 37 12.52 -3.40 15.84
CA GLU A 37 11.98 -4.66 15.33
C GLU A 37 10.90 -5.23 16.27
N SER A 38 11.14 -5.17 17.59
CA SER A 38 10.17 -5.59 18.59
C SER A 38 9.04 -4.57 18.73
N GLY A 39 7.79 -5.02 18.72
CA GLY A 39 6.61 -4.16 18.79
C GLY A 39 6.21 -3.49 17.47
N SER A 40 6.97 -3.70 16.39
CA SER A 40 6.67 -3.12 15.08
C SER A 40 5.30 -3.56 14.54
N VAL A 41 4.92 -4.81 14.71
CA VAL A 41 3.63 -5.35 14.22
C VAL A 41 2.45 -4.58 14.81
N PHE A 42 2.42 -4.38 16.13
CA PHE A 42 1.34 -3.64 16.78
C PHE A 42 1.30 -2.18 16.32
N TYR A 43 2.47 -1.55 16.22
CA TYR A 43 2.56 -0.17 15.76
C TYR A 43 2.15 -0.03 14.29
N ASN A 44 2.54 -0.96 13.43
CA ASN A 44 2.13 -0.98 12.03
C ASN A 44 0.62 -1.12 11.86
N ILE A 45 -0.04 -1.94 12.69
CA ILE A 45 -1.51 -2.00 12.75
C ILE A 45 -2.10 -0.61 13.04
N ILE A 46 -1.57 0.10 14.04
CA ILE A 46 -2.02 1.46 14.41
C ILE A 46 -1.84 2.42 13.24
N LEU A 47 -0.71 2.38 12.55
CA LEU A 47 -0.44 3.23 11.39
C LEU A 47 -1.38 2.93 10.20
N HIS A 48 -1.68 1.65 9.94
CA HIS A 48 -2.64 1.27 8.91
C HIS A 48 -4.07 1.70 9.24
N VAL A 49 -4.47 1.63 10.52
CA VAL A 49 -5.77 2.18 10.97
C VAL A 49 -5.83 3.69 10.74
N ALA A 50 -4.75 4.42 11.03
CA ALA A 50 -4.69 5.86 10.80
C ALA A 50 -4.89 6.21 9.32
N THR A 51 -4.19 5.51 8.41
CA THR A 51 -4.31 5.75 6.97
C THR A 51 -5.66 5.27 6.42
N LEU A 52 -6.23 4.20 6.95
CA LEU A 52 -7.58 3.75 6.61
C LEU A 52 -8.64 4.80 6.98
N LEU A 53 -8.55 5.39 8.17
CA LEU A 53 -9.47 6.46 8.58
C LEU A 53 -9.30 7.71 7.69
N ALA A 54 -8.07 8.07 7.34
CA ALA A 54 -7.80 9.16 6.39
C ALA A 54 -8.46 8.88 5.03
N LEU A 55 -8.34 7.67 4.51
CA LEU A 55 -8.97 7.23 3.27
C LEU A 55 -10.50 7.32 3.36
N CYS A 56 -11.09 6.84 4.45
CA CYS A 56 -12.54 6.91 4.66
C CYS A 56 -13.05 8.36 4.67
N ILE A 57 -12.30 9.30 5.23
CA ILE A 57 -12.67 10.72 5.23
C ILE A 57 -12.55 11.31 3.82
N VAL A 58 -11.46 11.04 3.11
CA VAL A 58 -11.25 11.61 1.76
C VAL A 58 -12.24 11.04 0.77
N MET A 59 -12.57 9.74 0.88
CA MET A 59 -13.49 9.02 -0.02
C MET A 59 -14.92 8.93 0.54
N TRP A 60 -15.27 9.76 1.55
CA TRP A 60 -16.54 9.69 2.25
C TRP A 60 -17.77 9.67 1.33
N LYS A 61 -17.78 10.52 0.31
CA LYS A 61 -18.90 10.60 -0.64
C LYS A 61 -19.10 9.31 -1.43
N ASP A 62 -17.99 8.67 -1.83
CA ASP A 62 -18.02 7.39 -2.54
C ASP A 62 -18.51 6.28 -1.63
N ILE A 63 -18.03 6.24 -0.39
CA ILE A 63 -18.42 5.23 0.60
C ILE A 63 -19.91 5.33 0.91
N VAL A 64 -20.41 6.54 1.17
CA VAL A 64 -21.85 6.77 1.40
C VAL A 64 -22.68 6.34 0.20
N TRP A 65 -22.21 6.63 -1.02
CA TRP A 65 -22.89 6.20 -2.23
C TRP A 65 -22.93 4.66 -2.35
N LEU A 66 -21.81 3.97 -2.08
CA LEU A 66 -21.73 2.50 -2.09
C LEU A 66 -22.68 1.88 -1.04
N ILE A 67 -22.74 2.44 0.17
CA ILE A 67 -23.63 1.97 1.24
C ILE A 67 -25.11 2.15 0.85
N LYS A 68 -25.44 3.27 0.20
CA LYS A 68 -26.82 3.52 -0.29
C LYS A 68 -27.20 2.68 -1.50
N ASN A 69 -26.21 2.13 -2.23
CA ASN A 69 -26.44 1.35 -3.44
C ASN A 69 -25.73 -0.03 -3.37
N PRO A 70 -26.10 -0.90 -2.38
CA PRO A 70 -25.36 -2.13 -2.09
C PRO A 70 -25.41 -3.17 -3.22
N LEU A 71 -26.41 -3.10 -4.10
CA LEU A 71 -26.55 -4.00 -5.24
C LEU A 71 -26.00 -3.42 -6.55
N SER A 72 -25.31 -2.27 -6.48
CA SER A 72 -24.73 -1.64 -7.68
C SER A 72 -23.62 -2.50 -8.29
N LYS A 73 -23.37 -2.27 -9.59
CA LYS A 73 -22.25 -2.89 -10.31
C LYS A 73 -20.91 -2.63 -9.60
N HIS A 74 -20.70 -1.42 -9.08
CA HIS A 74 -19.48 -1.03 -8.39
C HIS A 74 -19.23 -1.85 -7.12
N VAL A 75 -20.25 -2.05 -6.28
CA VAL A 75 -20.14 -2.89 -5.07
C VAL A 75 -19.80 -4.33 -5.44
N ARG A 76 -20.49 -4.90 -6.44
CA ARG A 76 -20.22 -6.27 -6.89
C ARG A 76 -18.78 -6.43 -7.42
N MET A 77 -18.28 -5.46 -8.18
CA MET A 77 -16.87 -5.45 -8.65
C MET A 77 -15.89 -5.36 -7.50
N LEU A 78 -16.11 -4.50 -6.50
CA LEU A 78 -15.29 -4.40 -5.31
C LEU A 78 -15.29 -5.71 -4.52
N LEU A 79 -16.45 -6.36 -4.35
CA LEU A 79 -16.54 -7.67 -3.68
C LEU A 79 -15.75 -8.75 -4.42
N VAL A 80 -15.90 -8.86 -5.74
CA VAL A 80 -15.15 -9.82 -6.56
C VAL A 80 -13.65 -9.58 -6.41
N SER A 81 -13.20 -8.33 -6.56
CA SER A 81 -11.78 -7.99 -6.40
C SER A 81 -11.26 -8.27 -4.98
N THR A 82 -12.06 -7.98 -3.95
CA THR A 82 -11.71 -8.25 -2.55
C THR A 82 -11.53 -9.75 -2.28
N LEU A 83 -12.46 -10.58 -2.77
CA LEU A 83 -12.38 -12.04 -2.62
C LEU A 83 -11.16 -12.63 -3.33
N LEU A 84 -10.90 -12.18 -4.56
CA LEU A 84 -9.71 -12.60 -5.31
C LEU A 84 -8.42 -12.18 -4.59
N THR A 85 -8.35 -10.92 -4.16
CA THR A 85 -7.20 -10.40 -3.40
C THR A 85 -6.98 -11.19 -2.12
N GLY A 86 -8.03 -11.42 -1.33
CA GLY A 86 -7.94 -12.15 -0.06
C GLY A 86 -7.50 -13.60 -0.27
N GLY A 87 -8.12 -14.31 -1.23
CA GLY A 87 -7.78 -15.70 -1.53
C GLY A 87 -6.32 -15.86 -2.00
N ILE A 88 -5.90 -15.05 -2.97
CA ILE A 88 -4.52 -15.07 -3.49
C ILE A 88 -3.54 -14.61 -2.41
N GLY A 89 -3.86 -13.52 -1.69
CA GLY A 89 -3.00 -12.97 -0.64
C GLY A 89 -2.70 -13.99 0.47
N ILE A 90 -3.71 -14.73 0.94
CA ILE A 90 -3.52 -15.79 1.94
C ILE A 90 -2.60 -16.90 1.40
N VAL A 91 -2.73 -17.28 0.13
CA VAL A 91 -1.86 -18.30 -0.47
C VAL A 91 -0.42 -17.78 -0.56
N ILE A 92 -0.23 -16.54 -1.00
CA ILE A 92 1.09 -15.92 -1.10
C ILE A 92 1.74 -15.78 0.28
N ASP A 93 1.01 -15.30 1.30
CA ASP A 93 1.50 -15.16 2.68
C ASP A 93 1.99 -16.51 3.23
N LYS A 94 1.26 -17.60 2.96
CA LYS A 94 1.67 -18.95 3.37
C LYS A 94 2.89 -19.48 2.62
N LEU A 95 3.06 -19.14 1.35
CA LEU A 95 4.18 -19.63 0.51
C LEU A 95 5.48 -18.88 0.78
N VAL A 96 5.39 -17.56 0.95
CA VAL A 96 6.57 -16.69 1.11
C VAL A 96 6.95 -16.55 2.58
N GLY A 97 5.98 -16.70 3.49
CA GLY A 97 6.16 -16.49 4.93
C GLY A 97 6.44 -15.01 5.25
N ALA A 98 6.67 -14.75 6.54
CA ALA A 98 7.04 -13.42 7.03
C ALA A 98 8.52 -13.04 6.75
N SER A 99 9.18 -13.72 5.83
CA SER A 99 10.60 -13.48 5.49
C SER A 99 10.74 -12.15 4.74
N GLY A 100 10.63 -11.07 5.46
CA GLY A 100 10.90 -9.73 4.94
C GLY A 100 12.39 -9.48 4.74
N SER A 101 13.12 -10.37 4.01
CA SER A 101 14.50 -10.08 3.70
C SER A 101 14.58 -8.77 2.91
N LEU A 102 15.56 -7.94 3.21
CA LEU A 102 15.77 -6.67 2.50
C LEU A 102 15.95 -6.87 0.99
N LEU A 103 16.45 -8.02 0.58
CA LEU A 103 16.57 -8.39 -0.83
C LEU A 103 15.21 -8.55 -1.50
N ILE A 104 14.26 -9.23 -0.86
CA ILE A 104 12.89 -9.40 -1.38
C ILE A 104 12.21 -8.02 -1.51
N ILE A 105 12.39 -7.15 -0.52
CA ILE A 105 11.86 -5.78 -0.55
C ILE A 105 12.47 -4.98 -1.71
N ALA A 106 13.79 -5.05 -1.90
CA ALA A 106 14.46 -4.37 -3.01
C ALA A 106 13.97 -4.88 -4.38
N ILE A 107 13.79 -6.19 -4.53
CA ILE A 107 13.21 -6.79 -5.75
C ILE A 107 11.78 -6.27 -5.97
N GLY A 108 10.95 -6.20 -4.93
CA GLY A 108 9.60 -5.65 -4.99
C GLY A 108 9.58 -4.19 -5.46
N PHE A 109 10.52 -3.37 -4.98
CA PHE A 109 10.68 -1.98 -5.44
C PHE A 109 11.10 -1.90 -6.91
N ILE A 110 12.03 -2.75 -7.36
CA ILE A 110 12.43 -2.82 -8.77
C ILE A 110 11.26 -3.21 -9.65
N ILE A 111 10.48 -4.23 -9.26
CA ILE A 111 9.29 -4.65 -10.00
C ILE A 111 8.29 -3.49 -10.08
N THR A 112 8.00 -2.80 -8.97
CA THR A 112 7.10 -1.64 -8.96
C THR A 112 7.63 -0.52 -9.85
N SER A 113 8.94 -0.25 -9.80
CA SER A 113 9.60 0.72 -10.68
C SER A 113 9.36 0.41 -12.16
N ILE A 114 9.57 -0.85 -12.57
CA ILE A 114 9.33 -1.32 -13.95
C ILE A 114 7.85 -1.17 -14.33
N LEU A 115 6.93 -1.55 -13.45
CA LEU A 115 5.49 -1.39 -13.69
C LEU A 115 5.11 0.07 -13.96
N LEU A 116 5.68 1.01 -13.21
CA LEU A 116 5.42 2.44 -13.39
C LEU A 116 6.04 2.98 -14.70
N LEU A 117 7.21 2.48 -15.12
CA LEU A 117 7.80 2.81 -16.43
C LEU A 117 6.91 2.29 -17.57
N VAL A 118 6.43 1.07 -17.46
CA VAL A 118 5.49 0.49 -18.43
C VAL A 118 4.22 1.31 -18.52
N LEU A 119 3.67 1.76 -17.38
CA LEU A 119 2.50 2.63 -17.35
C LEU A 119 2.78 3.96 -18.06
N ASP A 120 3.88 4.63 -17.72
CA ASP A 120 4.27 5.92 -18.32
C ASP A 120 4.43 5.81 -19.83
N TRP A 121 5.12 4.75 -20.31
CA TRP A 121 5.27 4.47 -21.74
C TRP A 121 3.92 4.20 -22.40
N PHE A 122 3.05 3.38 -21.78
CA PHE A 122 1.75 3.01 -22.32
C PHE A 122 0.85 4.24 -22.53
N ILE A 123 0.81 5.13 -21.53
CA ILE A 123 0.00 6.34 -21.55
C ILE A 123 0.47 7.29 -22.66
N LYS A 124 1.79 7.45 -22.81
CA LYS A 124 2.37 8.28 -23.87
C LYS A 124 2.08 7.78 -25.26
N LYS A 125 2.00 6.45 -25.44
CA LYS A 125 1.83 5.80 -26.74
C LYS A 125 0.36 5.62 -27.14
N LYS A 126 -0.53 5.40 -26.19
CA LYS A 126 -1.96 5.23 -26.41
C LYS A 126 -2.74 6.40 -25.81
N LYS A 127 -3.69 6.96 -26.57
CA LYS A 127 -4.72 7.82 -25.99
C LYS A 127 -5.56 6.94 -25.06
N VAL A 128 -5.26 6.96 -23.76
CA VAL A 128 -6.07 6.27 -22.75
C VAL A 128 -7.41 7.00 -22.68
N VAL A 129 -8.45 6.35 -23.15
CA VAL A 129 -9.82 6.89 -23.04
C VAL A 129 -10.23 6.78 -21.57
N ASN A 130 -10.93 7.78 -21.04
CA ASN A 130 -11.49 7.77 -19.67
C ASN A 130 -12.64 6.77 -19.55
N MET A 131 -12.31 5.48 -19.66
CA MET A 131 -13.28 4.40 -19.51
C MET A 131 -13.44 4.02 -18.03
N GLU A 132 -14.68 3.80 -17.64
CA GLU A 132 -15.00 3.27 -16.32
C GLU A 132 -14.41 1.86 -16.13
N VAL A 133 -14.18 1.50 -14.86
CA VAL A 133 -13.80 0.14 -14.49
C VAL A 133 -14.98 -0.79 -14.73
N ASP A 134 -14.76 -1.91 -15.41
CA ASP A 134 -15.71 -2.98 -15.60
C ASP A 134 -15.24 -4.28 -14.92
N TYR A 135 -16.02 -5.34 -14.96
CA TYR A 135 -15.67 -6.65 -14.35
C TYR A 135 -14.32 -7.19 -14.81
N LYS A 136 -13.96 -7.03 -16.08
CA LYS A 136 -12.65 -7.43 -16.59
C LYS A 136 -11.51 -6.77 -15.80
N GLN A 137 -11.56 -5.44 -15.67
CA GLN A 137 -10.56 -4.68 -14.93
C GLN A 137 -10.59 -5.03 -13.44
N ALA A 138 -11.78 -5.16 -12.86
CA ALA A 138 -11.96 -5.52 -11.45
C ALA A 138 -11.32 -6.88 -11.12
N ILE A 139 -11.50 -7.90 -11.97
CA ILE A 139 -10.87 -9.22 -11.80
C ILE A 139 -9.35 -9.10 -11.91
N ILE A 140 -8.84 -8.43 -12.95
CA ILE A 140 -7.39 -8.26 -13.16
C ILE A 140 -6.77 -7.51 -11.97
N VAL A 141 -7.37 -6.41 -11.52
CA VAL A 141 -6.92 -5.63 -10.37
C VAL A 141 -6.93 -6.47 -9.10
N GLY A 142 -7.99 -7.27 -8.87
CA GLY A 142 -8.09 -8.14 -7.70
C GLY A 142 -7.01 -9.22 -7.66
N VAL A 143 -6.71 -9.86 -8.80
CA VAL A 143 -5.62 -10.84 -8.92
C VAL A 143 -4.26 -10.18 -8.68
N VAL A 144 -3.99 -9.07 -9.35
CA VAL A 144 -2.72 -8.35 -9.22
C VAL A 144 -2.53 -7.82 -7.80
N GLN A 145 -3.60 -7.34 -7.15
CA GLN A 145 -3.53 -6.90 -5.76
C GLN A 145 -3.23 -8.06 -4.79
N GLY A 146 -3.77 -9.26 -5.06
CA GLY A 146 -3.43 -10.46 -4.28
C GLY A 146 -1.94 -10.80 -4.35
N ILE A 147 -1.32 -10.64 -5.53
CA ILE A 147 0.12 -10.82 -5.70
C ILE A 147 0.91 -9.70 -5.03
N ALA A 148 0.35 -8.48 -5.01
CA ALA A 148 1.00 -7.31 -4.39
C ALA A 148 1.01 -7.32 -2.85
N VAL A 149 0.64 -8.43 -2.20
CA VAL A 149 0.92 -8.73 -0.79
C VAL A 149 2.42 -8.99 -0.57
N LEU A 150 3.18 -9.34 -1.63
CA LEU A 150 4.63 -9.54 -1.55
C LEU A 150 5.33 -8.27 -1.02
N PRO A 151 6.26 -8.42 -0.05
CA PRO A 151 6.99 -7.30 0.54
C PRO A 151 7.71 -6.46 -0.52
N GLY A 152 7.66 -5.15 -0.38
CA GLY A 152 8.29 -4.23 -1.34
C GLY A 152 7.47 -3.97 -2.60
N LEU A 153 6.51 -4.81 -2.96
CA LEU A 153 5.59 -4.54 -4.07
C LEU A 153 4.57 -3.48 -3.66
N SER A 154 4.45 -2.41 -4.44
CA SER A 154 3.45 -1.39 -4.17
C SER A 154 2.05 -1.87 -4.54
N ARG A 155 1.19 -2.03 -3.56
CA ARG A 155 -0.22 -2.36 -3.77
C ARG A 155 -0.91 -1.29 -4.62
N SER A 156 -0.82 -0.02 -4.22
CA SER A 156 -1.43 1.12 -4.94
C SER A 156 -0.86 1.27 -6.35
N GLY A 157 0.44 1.08 -6.54
CA GLY A 157 1.09 1.09 -7.85
C GLY A 157 0.61 -0.04 -8.74
N SER A 158 0.61 -1.28 -8.23
CA SER A 158 0.22 -2.47 -8.99
C SER A 158 -1.25 -2.43 -9.43
N THR A 159 -2.16 -2.00 -8.55
CA THR A 159 -3.60 -1.89 -8.86
C THR A 159 -3.89 -0.78 -9.85
N LEU A 160 -3.24 0.39 -9.71
CA LEU A 160 -3.36 1.47 -10.68
C LEU A 160 -2.87 1.03 -12.07
N VAL A 161 -1.66 0.46 -12.13
CA VAL A 161 -1.06 0.01 -13.39
C VAL A 161 -1.92 -1.05 -14.07
N SER A 162 -2.33 -2.08 -13.34
CA SER A 162 -3.14 -3.17 -13.91
C SER A 162 -4.50 -2.69 -14.40
N GLY A 163 -5.15 -1.78 -13.69
CA GLY A 163 -6.40 -1.17 -14.11
C GLY A 163 -6.25 -0.40 -15.43
N VAL A 164 -5.22 0.44 -15.54
CA VAL A 164 -4.98 1.24 -16.75
C VAL A 164 -4.55 0.36 -17.93
N LEU A 165 -3.63 -0.57 -17.74
CA LEU A 165 -3.16 -1.46 -18.81
C LEU A 165 -4.26 -2.39 -19.31
N SER A 166 -5.26 -2.70 -18.49
CA SER A 166 -6.42 -3.49 -18.88
C SER A 166 -7.53 -2.68 -19.58
N GLY A 167 -7.39 -1.33 -19.65
CA GLY A 167 -8.21 -0.44 -20.45
C GLY A 167 -9.05 0.56 -19.69
N ALA A 168 -9.00 0.61 -18.34
CA ALA A 168 -9.67 1.66 -17.58
C ALA A 168 -8.89 2.99 -17.66
N GLY A 169 -9.58 4.11 -17.46
CA GLY A 169 -8.95 5.41 -17.32
C GLY A 169 -8.11 5.51 -16.04
N GLN A 170 -7.09 6.37 -16.03
CA GLN A 170 -6.22 6.52 -14.87
C GLN A 170 -6.97 7.02 -13.62
N PRO A 171 -7.81 8.09 -13.71
CA PRO A 171 -8.60 8.54 -12.57
C PRO A 171 -9.55 7.45 -12.03
N GLN A 172 -10.19 6.69 -12.93
CA GLN A 172 -11.11 5.61 -12.59
C GLN A 172 -10.38 4.45 -11.92
N SER A 173 -9.21 4.06 -12.46
CA SER A 173 -8.35 3.03 -11.87
C SER A 173 -7.85 3.41 -10.49
N ALA A 174 -7.40 4.65 -10.30
CA ALA A 174 -6.96 5.16 -9.00
C ALA A 174 -8.11 5.15 -7.98
N ARG A 175 -9.28 5.67 -8.37
CA ARG A 175 -10.46 5.70 -7.51
C ARG A 175 -10.91 4.29 -7.10
N PHE A 176 -10.97 3.36 -8.06
CA PHE A 176 -11.29 1.96 -7.79
C PHE A 176 -10.27 1.30 -6.87
N SER A 177 -8.98 1.52 -7.12
CA SER A 177 -7.88 1.02 -6.29
C SER A 177 -7.98 1.50 -4.83
N PHE A 178 -8.28 2.79 -4.61
CA PHE A 178 -8.44 3.33 -3.26
C PHE A 178 -9.69 2.78 -2.55
N LEU A 179 -10.82 2.66 -3.22
CA LEU A 179 -12.00 2.03 -2.64
C LEU A 179 -11.76 0.56 -2.30
N LEU A 180 -11.07 -0.17 -3.18
CA LEU A 180 -10.67 -1.55 -2.93
C LEU A 180 -9.68 -1.70 -1.77
N SER A 181 -8.87 -0.67 -1.49
CA SER A 181 -7.97 -0.68 -0.34
C SER A 181 -8.71 -0.75 0.99
N ILE A 182 -9.93 -0.20 1.09
CA ILE A 182 -10.69 -0.16 2.36
C ILE A 182 -10.91 -1.57 2.92
N PRO A 183 -11.58 -2.50 2.21
CA PRO A 183 -11.79 -3.85 2.72
C PRO A 183 -10.48 -4.62 2.89
N ILE A 184 -9.45 -4.34 2.09
CA ILE A 184 -8.17 -5.05 2.15
C ILE A 184 -7.34 -4.59 3.35
N ILE A 185 -7.22 -3.29 3.61
CA ILE A 185 -6.51 -2.79 4.81
C ILE A 185 -7.27 -3.25 6.06
N LEU A 186 -8.59 -3.15 6.07
CA LEU A 186 -9.40 -3.61 7.19
C LEU A 186 -9.20 -5.11 7.45
N GLY A 187 -9.27 -5.94 6.40
CA GLY A 187 -9.04 -7.38 6.50
C GLY A 187 -7.64 -7.72 6.98
N GLY A 188 -6.61 -7.07 6.43
CA GLY A 188 -5.22 -7.22 6.87
C GLY A 188 -5.02 -6.81 8.33
N THR A 189 -5.58 -5.67 8.74
CA THR A 189 -5.55 -5.19 10.13
C THR A 189 -6.20 -6.20 11.10
N ILE A 190 -7.37 -6.75 10.74
CA ILE A 190 -8.06 -7.77 11.54
C ILE A 190 -7.19 -9.04 11.62
N TYR A 191 -6.60 -9.48 10.52
CA TYR A 191 -5.76 -10.67 10.46
C TYR A 191 -4.49 -10.54 11.31
N GLU A 192 -3.77 -9.41 11.20
CA GLU A 192 -2.58 -9.16 12.02
C GLU A 192 -2.93 -8.96 13.50
N THR A 193 -4.06 -8.33 13.82
CA THR A 193 -4.56 -8.23 15.18
C THR A 193 -4.87 -9.61 15.77
N TYR A 194 -5.51 -10.49 15.00
CA TYR A 194 -5.76 -11.87 15.41
C TYR A 194 -4.47 -12.63 15.69
N LYS A 195 -3.46 -12.52 14.80
CA LYS A 195 -2.12 -13.10 15.03
C LYS A 195 -1.49 -12.54 16.30
N GLY A 196 -1.51 -11.23 16.48
CA GLY A 196 -0.93 -10.59 17.66
C GLY A 196 -1.61 -11.01 18.97
N ILE A 197 -2.93 -11.19 19.00
CA ILE A 197 -3.65 -11.73 20.17
C ILE A 197 -3.23 -13.18 20.45
N LYS A 198 -3.08 -13.98 19.39
CA LYS A 198 -2.76 -15.41 19.52
C LYS A 198 -1.31 -15.67 19.95
N TYR A 199 -0.37 -14.90 19.44
CA TYR A 199 1.06 -15.12 19.66
C TYR A 199 1.70 -14.11 20.63
N GLY A 200 0.95 -13.10 21.04
CA GLY A 200 1.37 -12.01 21.92
C GLY A 200 1.82 -10.78 21.14
N PHE A 201 1.45 -9.60 21.64
CA PHE A 201 1.99 -8.32 21.18
C PHE A 201 3.16 -7.91 22.06
N GLU A 202 4.25 -7.52 21.43
CA GLU A 202 5.38 -6.90 22.14
C GLU A 202 5.20 -5.37 22.15
N PHE A 203 4.69 -4.81 23.22
CA PHE A 203 4.68 -3.36 23.45
C PHE A 203 4.77 -3.04 24.94
N SER A 204 5.30 -1.84 25.26
CA SER A 204 5.38 -1.33 26.62
C SER A 204 4.37 -0.21 26.82
N GLN A 205 3.93 0.00 28.06
CA GLN A 205 3.08 1.16 28.42
C GLN A 205 3.74 2.50 28.07
N THR A 206 5.07 2.57 28.10
CA THR A 206 5.84 3.74 27.66
C THR A 206 5.71 4.04 26.17
N ASP A 207 5.21 3.11 25.36
CA ASP A 207 5.04 3.27 23.92
C ASP A 207 3.71 3.93 23.53
N ILE A 208 2.76 4.05 24.47
CA ILE A 208 1.41 4.57 24.18
C ILE A 208 1.47 6.00 23.63
N LEU A 209 2.21 6.90 24.26
CA LEU A 209 2.31 8.28 23.80
C LEU A 209 2.98 8.42 22.43
N PRO A 210 4.16 7.79 22.18
CA PRO A 210 4.74 7.73 20.84
C PRO A 210 3.77 7.18 19.79
N MET A 211 3.03 6.11 20.08
CA MET A 211 2.07 5.50 19.17
C MET A 211 0.90 6.44 18.81
N ILE A 212 0.36 7.19 19.78
CA ILE A 212 -0.68 8.20 19.54
C ILE A 212 -0.14 9.31 18.63
N ILE A 213 1.07 9.79 18.89
CA ILE A 213 1.70 10.83 18.06
C ILE A 213 1.91 10.31 16.63
N GLY A 214 2.47 9.10 16.46
CA GLY A 214 2.65 8.50 15.15
C GLY A 214 1.34 8.28 14.39
N PHE A 215 0.29 7.84 15.08
CA PHE A 215 -1.06 7.74 14.51
C PHE A 215 -1.55 9.08 13.95
N ILE A 216 -1.44 10.16 14.72
CA ILE A 216 -1.88 11.50 14.29
C ILE A 216 -1.06 11.97 13.08
N VAL A 217 0.25 11.77 13.11
CA VAL A 217 1.14 12.13 11.99
C VAL A 217 0.79 11.32 10.73
N ALA A 218 0.59 10.01 10.85
CA ALA A 218 0.20 9.15 9.74
C ALA A 218 -1.16 9.56 9.17
N PHE A 219 -2.13 9.84 10.02
CA PHE A 219 -3.46 10.27 9.63
C PHE A 219 -3.44 11.59 8.84
N ILE A 220 -2.75 12.61 9.36
CA ILE A 220 -2.69 13.93 8.72
C ILE A 220 -1.91 13.84 7.38
N SER A 221 -0.74 13.19 7.39
CA SER A 221 0.06 13.03 6.17
C SER A 221 -0.65 12.21 5.11
N ALA A 222 -1.43 11.18 5.49
CA ALA A 222 -2.24 10.40 4.57
C ALA A 222 -3.35 11.22 3.89
N ILE A 223 -4.04 12.12 4.63
CA ILE A 223 -5.05 13.01 4.04
C ILE A 223 -4.41 13.92 2.97
N VAL A 224 -3.25 14.50 3.29
CA VAL A 224 -2.52 15.37 2.36
C VAL A 224 -2.09 14.58 1.12
N THR A 225 -1.51 13.40 1.33
CA THR A 225 -1.00 12.53 0.27
C THR A 225 -2.12 12.02 -0.65
N LEU A 226 -3.27 11.60 -0.11
CA LEU A 226 -4.42 11.18 -0.91
C LEU A 226 -4.90 12.29 -1.83
N LYS A 227 -5.08 13.51 -1.29
CA LYS A 227 -5.48 14.67 -2.10
C LYS A 227 -4.45 15.02 -3.17
N TRP A 228 -3.17 14.86 -2.86
CA TRP A 228 -2.09 15.07 -3.81
C TRP A 228 -2.05 13.98 -4.88
N MET A 229 -2.27 12.72 -4.50
CA MET A 229 -2.27 11.59 -5.43
C MET A 229 -3.33 11.73 -6.53
N PHE A 230 -4.54 12.19 -6.21
CA PHE A 230 -5.54 12.48 -7.25
C PHE A 230 -5.06 13.51 -8.28
N LYS A 231 -4.34 14.56 -7.82
CA LYS A 231 -3.74 15.55 -8.72
C LYS A 231 -2.56 14.98 -9.54
N LEU A 232 -1.80 14.03 -8.96
CA LEU A 232 -0.68 13.38 -9.66
C LEU A 232 -1.16 12.45 -10.78
N VAL A 233 -2.26 11.75 -10.57
CA VAL A 233 -2.89 10.89 -11.59
C VAL A 233 -3.21 11.67 -12.85
N GLU A 234 -3.63 12.94 -12.73
CA GLU A 234 -3.92 13.81 -13.87
C GLU A 234 -2.65 14.29 -14.62
N LYS A 235 -1.51 14.35 -13.91
CA LYS A 235 -0.26 14.88 -14.46
C LYS A 235 0.62 13.88 -15.20
N ASN A 236 0.31 12.59 -15.12
CA ASN A 236 1.03 11.51 -15.84
C ASN A 236 2.55 11.49 -15.60
N LYS A 237 3.01 11.73 -14.37
CA LYS A 237 4.45 11.81 -14.05
C LYS A 237 4.96 10.58 -13.30
N TRP A 238 4.68 9.39 -13.82
CA TRP A 238 5.00 8.12 -13.16
C TRP A 238 6.50 7.80 -13.15
N VAL A 239 7.26 8.31 -14.11
CA VAL A 239 8.72 8.14 -14.20
C VAL A 239 9.44 8.57 -12.93
N TRP A 240 9.01 9.66 -12.28
CA TRP A 240 9.68 10.13 -11.06
C TRP A 240 9.58 9.14 -9.90
N PHE A 241 8.42 8.49 -9.74
CA PHE A 241 8.26 7.42 -8.76
C PHE A 241 9.08 6.19 -9.12
N SER A 242 9.17 5.86 -10.39
CA SER A 242 10.00 4.76 -10.87
C SER A 242 11.47 4.99 -10.57
N VAL A 243 12.02 6.17 -10.93
CA VAL A 243 13.41 6.52 -10.62
C VAL A 243 13.67 6.51 -9.11
N TYR A 244 12.76 7.08 -8.32
CA TYR A 244 12.84 7.05 -6.86
C TYR A 244 12.96 5.62 -6.32
N LEU A 245 12.05 4.72 -6.75
CA LEU A 245 12.05 3.33 -6.30
C LEU A 245 13.30 2.58 -6.69
N PHE A 246 13.81 2.81 -7.91
CA PHE A 246 15.04 2.18 -8.37
C PHE A 246 16.25 2.62 -7.54
N VAL A 247 16.38 3.92 -7.28
CA VAL A 247 17.45 4.47 -6.43
C VAL A 247 17.33 3.96 -5.00
N PHE A 248 16.10 3.91 -4.46
CA PHE A 248 15.87 3.43 -3.10
C PHE A 248 16.14 1.93 -2.97
N ALA A 249 15.79 1.12 -3.97
CA ALA A 249 16.14 -0.31 -4.02
C ALA A 249 17.66 -0.52 -4.00
N ALA A 250 18.41 0.28 -4.78
CA ALA A 250 19.87 0.24 -4.76
C ALA A 250 20.43 0.60 -3.38
N ALA A 251 19.87 1.63 -2.72
CA ALA A 251 20.25 2.01 -1.37
C ALA A 251 19.99 0.88 -0.35
N ILE A 252 18.84 0.19 -0.45
CA ILE A 252 18.52 -0.96 0.40
C ILE A 252 19.57 -2.07 0.21
N ILE A 253 19.91 -2.41 -1.04
CA ILE A 253 20.91 -3.46 -1.34
C ILE A 253 22.27 -3.10 -0.74
N VAL A 254 22.71 -1.86 -0.87
CA VAL A 254 23.98 -1.39 -0.29
C VAL A 254 23.96 -1.50 1.23
N VAL A 255 22.90 -1.02 1.89
CA VAL A 255 22.78 -1.10 3.37
C VAL A 255 22.73 -2.55 3.83
N ALA A 256 21.97 -3.40 3.14
CA ALA A 256 21.87 -4.83 3.46
C ALA A 256 23.22 -5.55 3.31
N SER A 257 23.99 -5.20 2.26
CA SER A 257 25.34 -5.74 2.05
C SER A 257 26.28 -5.36 3.18
N ILE A 258 26.28 -4.07 3.59
CA ILE A 258 27.15 -3.56 4.65
C ILE A 258 26.81 -4.20 6.02
N LYS A 259 25.51 -4.40 6.29
CA LYS A 259 25.03 -5.00 7.55
C LYS A 259 25.03 -6.53 7.55
N GLY A 260 25.37 -7.22 6.45
CA GLY A 260 25.30 -8.68 6.34
C GLY A 260 23.87 -9.23 6.38
N LEU A 261 22.86 -8.45 5.95
CA LEU A 261 21.42 -8.74 6.02
C LEU A 261 20.81 -9.07 4.65
N LEU A 262 21.62 -9.51 3.69
CA LEU A 262 21.17 -9.84 2.34
C LEU A 262 20.39 -11.16 2.25
N ILE A 263 20.56 -12.04 3.25
CA ILE A 263 19.98 -13.39 3.27
C ILE A 263 19.04 -13.53 4.45
#